data_12fd391fa2f4d8c1b0e96bcf18079b43
#
_entry.id   12fd391fa2f4d8c1b0e96bcf18079b43
#
_cell.length_a   1.000
_cell.length_b   1.000
_cell.length_c   1.000
_cell.angle_alpha   90.00
_cell.angle_beta   90.00
_cell.angle_gamma   90.00
#
_symmetry.space_group_name_H-M   'P 1'
#
loop_
_entity.id
_entity.type
_entity.pdbx_description
1 polymer ?
#
loop_
_entity_poly.entity_id
_entity_poly.type
_entity_poly.pdbx_seq_one_letter_code
_entity_poly.pdbx_strand_id
1 'polypeptide(L)'
;MYVQNLPTAWRCGRFLFDWQKRMRPLVMGILNTTPDSFSDGGRFASRDAALRQAEHMITSGVDIIDIGGESTRPGAEAVALEIELERVLPIIEALRDCGTAFSIDTYKPQTMIEALKLGVDCVNDVWALRQPGALAAVHQAGCGVVLMHMQRDPQTMQFNPEYVDVVADVRLFLAERAKEVEASGVSAEQIILDPGFGFGKSLEHNLRMLREFGSFAELGYPVLLGISRKSMLGKISGKEVHERLAPGIAATIMAVEQGAAVVRTHDVPETFDALRLWEAARVL
;
A
#
# COMPACT_ATOMS: atom_id res chain seq x y z
N MET A 1 14.23 17.25 1.38
CA MET A 1 15.33 16.83 2.29
C MET A 1 15.00 15.42 2.71
N TYR A 2 15.65 14.42 2.11
CA TYR A 2 15.41 13.01 2.47
C TYR A 2 15.92 12.78 3.89
N VAL A 3 15.15 12.05 4.67
CA VAL A 3 15.41 11.78 6.10
C VAL A 3 16.78 11.10 6.23
N GLN A 4 17.65 11.66 7.06
CA GLN A 4 18.96 11.12 7.40
C GLN A 4 18.79 9.86 8.23
N ASN A 5 18.69 8.69 7.67
CA ASN A 5 18.77 7.36 8.30
C ASN A 5 17.90 6.30 7.61
N LEU A 6 17.37 6.57 6.40
CA LEU A 6 16.73 5.52 5.63
C LEU A 6 17.78 4.49 5.15
N PRO A 7 17.39 3.21 5.00
CA PRO A 7 18.16 2.26 4.20
C PRO A 7 18.46 2.87 2.82
N THR A 8 19.61 2.59 2.25
CA THR A 8 20.00 3.15 0.95
C THR A 8 19.09 2.71 -0.20
N ALA A 9 18.42 1.58 -0.02
CA ALA A 9 17.52 1.00 -1.00
C ALA A 9 16.41 0.21 -0.31
N TRP A 10 15.33 -0.05 -1.03
CA TRP A 10 14.30 -1.02 -0.67
C TRP A 10 14.42 -2.26 -1.56
N ARG A 11 14.58 -3.41 -0.92
CA ARG A 11 14.61 -4.72 -1.56
C ARG A 11 13.20 -5.29 -1.65
N CYS A 12 12.64 -5.24 -2.85
CA CYS A 12 11.32 -5.74 -3.18
C CYS A 12 11.44 -7.01 -4.04
N GLY A 13 11.65 -8.15 -3.42
CA GLY A 13 11.85 -9.41 -4.13
C GLY A 13 13.00 -9.35 -5.15
N ARG A 14 12.67 -9.48 -6.43
CA ARG A 14 13.60 -9.40 -7.56
C ARG A 14 14.10 -7.96 -7.84
N PHE A 15 13.46 -6.93 -7.28
CA PHE A 15 13.76 -5.54 -7.54
C PHE A 15 14.52 -4.90 -6.38
N LEU A 16 15.43 -3.97 -6.73
CA LEU A 16 16.11 -3.12 -5.78
C LEU A 16 15.84 -1.66 -6.14
N PHE A 17 15.07 -0.98 -5.30
CA PHE A 17 14.74 0.42 -5.47
C PHE A 17 15.72 1.29 -4.68
N ASP A 18 16.71 1.84 -5.35
CA ASP A 18 17.75 2.70 -4.78
C ASP A 18 17.20 4.12 -4.58
N TRP A 19 17.06 4.55 -3.33
CA TRP A 19 16.51 5.87 -2.98
C TRP A 19 17.43 7.03 -3.38
N GLN A 20 18.74 6.79 -3.49
CA GLN A 20 19.70 7.84 -3.87
C GLN A 20 19.63 8.18 -5.37
N LYS A 21 19.17 7.24 -6.18
CA LYS A 21 19.01 7.41 -7.63
C LYS A 21 17.63 7.90 -8.04
N ARG A 22 16.71 8.05 -7.09
CA ARG A 22 15.33 8.45 -7.36
C ARG A 22 15.06 9.87 -6.88
N MET A 23 14.47 10.66 -7.75
CA MET A 23 14.03 12.02 -7.43
C MET A 23 12.58 12.05 -6.91
N ARG A 24 11.78 11.08 -7.30
CA ARG A 24 10.37 10.96 -6.94
C ARG A 24 10.08 9.72 -6.09
N PRO A 25 8.98 9.70 -5.30
CA PRO A 25 8.50 8.47 -4.66
C PRO A 25 8.13 7.40 -5.67
N LEU A 26 8.11 6.14 -5.22
CA LEU A 26 7.55 5.03 -5.97
C LEU A 26 6.03 5.18 -6.09
N VAL A 27 5.47 4.81 -7.24
CA VAL A 27 4.02 4.73 -7.45
C VAL A 27 3.60 3.27 -7.43
N MET A 28 2.74 2.92 -6.46
CA MET A 28 2.12 1.61 -6.30
C MET A 28 0.66 1.69 -6.75
N GLY A 29 0.36 1.08 -7.90
CA GLY A 29 -0.98 1.08 -8.48
C GLY A 29 -1.87 0.01 -7.86
N ILE A 30 -3.08 0.37 -7.45
CA ILE A 30 -4.06 -0.54 -6.83
C ILE A 30 -4.81 -1.32 -7.91
N LEU A 31 -4.68 -2.64 -7.88
CA LEU A 31 -5.40 -3.56 -8.75
C LEU A 31 -6.34 -4.46 -7.93
N ASN A 32 -7.59 -4.01 -7.74
CA ASN A 32 -8.60 -4.81 -7.07
C ASN A 32 -9.22 -5.82 -8.03
N THR A 33 -9.21 -7.10 -7.63
CA THR A 33 -9.80 -8.21 -8.40
C THR A 33 -11.15 -8.67 -7.84
N THR A 34 -11.83 -7.79 -7.06
CA THR A 34 -13.15 -8.07 -6.48
C THR A 34 -14.27 -7.90 -7.52
N PRO A 35 -15.39 -8.66 -7.44
CA PRO A 35 -16.50 -8.57 -8.39
C PRO A 35 -17.07 -7.15 -8.56
N ASP A 36 -17.14 -6.39 -7.47
CA ASP A 36 -17.66 -5.02 -7.49
C ASP A 36 -16.76 -4.03 -8.26
N SER A 37 -15.50 -4.41 -8.51
CA SER A 37 -14.57 -3.58 -9.27
C SER A 37 -14.84 -3.65 -10.78
N PHE A 38 -15.62 -4.68 -11.25
CA PHE A 38 -15.83 -4.98 -12.68
C PHE A 38 -17.26 -5.50 -12.90
N SER A 39 -18.27 -4.72 -12.61
CA SER A 39 -19.65 -5.09 -12.29
C SER A 39 -20.52 -5.82 -13.35
N ASP A 40 -20.08 -6.07 -14.60
CA ASP A 40 -21.04 -6.49 -15.63
C ASP A 40 -20.75 -7.80 -16.41
N GLY A 41 -19.80 -8.66 -15.99
CA GLY A 41 -19.39 -9.71 -16.93
C GLY A 41 -19.00 -11.10 -16.42
N GLY A 42 -19.20 -11.43 -15.17
CA GLY A 42 -18.76 -12.74 -14.63
C GLY A 42 -17.22 -12.88 -14.48
N ARG A 43 -16.75 -14.07 -14.04
CA ARG A 43 -15.33 -14.30 -13.65
C ARG A 43 -14.30 -14.01 -14.75
N PHE A 44 -14.59 -14.35 -16.01
CA PHE A 44 -13.66 -14.12 -17.14
C PHE A 44 -13.58 -12.63 -17.50
N ALA A 45 -14.71 -11.94 -17.53
CA ALA A 45 -14.73 -10.51 -17.81
C ALA A 45 -14.02 -9.67 -16.74
N SER A 46 -14.09 -10.09 -15.47
CA SER A 46 -13.36 -9.43 -14.38
C SER A 46 -11.85 -9.64 -14.48
N ARG A 47 -11.40 -10.84 -14.87
CA ARG A 47 -9.97 -11.11 -15.12
C ARG A 47 -9.42 -10.27 -16.26
N ASP A 48 -10.11 -10.26 -17.41
CA ASP A 48 -9.68 -9.49 -18.59
C ASP A 48 -9.67 -7.97 -18.30
N ALA A 49 -10.63 -7.48 -17.52
CA ALA A 49 -10.65 -6.10 -17.09
C ALA A 49 -9.49 -5.76 -16.15
N ALA A 50 -9.17 -6.66 -15.21
CA ALA A 50 -8.01 -6.50 -14.32
C ALA A 50 -6.69 -6.50 -15.12
N LEU A 51 -6.54 -7.37 -16.10
CA LEU A 51 -5.35 -7.43 -16.96
C LEU A 51 -5.20 -6.16 -17.82
N ARG A 52 -6.29 -5.65 -18.39
CA ARG A 52 -6.29 -4.37 -19.13
C ARG A 52 -5.92 -3.19 -18.23
N GLN A 53 -6.41 -3.18 -16.98
CA GLN A 53 -6.06 -2.15 -16.01
C GLN A 53 -4.58 -2.24 -15.63
N ALA A 54 -4.04 -3.45 -15.40
CA ALA A 54 -2.63 -3.66 -15.15
C ALA A 54 -1.75 -3.18 -16.33
N GLU A 55 -2.13 -3.51 -17.57
CA GLU A 55 -1.44 -3.05 -18.78
C GLU A 55 -1.44 -1.52 -18.89
N HIS A 56 -2.58 -0.88 -18.58
CA HIS A 56 -2.65 0.59 -18.54
C HIS A 56 -1.72 1.19 -17.48
N MET A 57 -1.65 0.60 -16.28
CA MET A 57 -0.71 1.03 -15.22
C MET A 57 0.74 0.85 -15.66
N ILE A 58 1.09 -0.29 -16.27
CA ILE A 58 2.45 -0.59 -16.77
C ILE A 58 2.84 0.42 -17.85
N THR A 59 1.97 0.67 -18.82
CA THR A 59 2.19 1.66 -19.89
C THR A 59 2.37 3.07 -19.34
N SER A 60 1.69 3.39 -18.22
CA SER A 60 1.84 4.67 -17.50
C SER A 60 3.14 4.76 -16.69
N GLY A 61 3.90 3.65 -16.56
CA GLY A 61 5.19 3.62 -15.88
C GLY A 61 5.10 3.32 -14.38
N VAL A 62 4.05 2.62 -13.92
CA VAL A 62 3.92 2.22 -12.51
C VAL A 62 5.14 1.45 -12.02
N ASP A 63 5.58 1.73 -10.79
CA ASP A 63 6.73 1.04 -10.22
C ASP A 63 6.34 -0.32 -9.63
N ILE A 64 5.13 -0.41 -9.06
CA ILE A 64 4.62 -1.62 -8.40
C ILE A 64 3.12 -1.74 -8.68
N ILE A 65 2.64 -2.95 -8.94
CA ILE A 65 1.20 -3.27 -9.01
C ILE A 65 0.82 -4.04 -7.74
N ASP A 66 -0.13 -3.50 -6.98
CA ASP A 66 -0.61 -4.08 -5.72
C ASP A 66 -1.95 -4.80 -5.96
N ILE A 67 -1.92 -6.13 -5.94
CA ILE A 67 -3.04 -7.00 -6.32
C ILE A 67 -3.81 -7.42 -5.07
N GLY A 68 -5.10 -7.09 -5.00
CA GLY A 68 -5.98 -7.43 -3.88
C GLY A 68 -7.20 -8.23 -4.29
N GLY A 69 -7.43 -9.39 -3.67
CA GLY A 69 -8.58 -10.28 -3.91
C GLY A 69 -9.73 -10.07 -2.94
N GLU A 70 -9.48 -9.36 -1.84
CA GLU A 70 -10.43 -9.04 -0.79
C GLU A 70 -10.51 -7.53 -0.57
N SER A 71 -11.72 -7.03 -0.30
CA SER A 71 -11.89 -5.62 0.06
C SER A 71 -11.60 -5.43 1.54
N THR A 72 -10.63 -4.58 1.86
CA THR A 72 -10.31 -4.17 3.24
C THR A 72 -11.07 -2.91 3.67
N ARG A 73 -12.10 -2.50 2.91
CA ARG A 73 -12.96 -1.37 3.27
C ARG A 73 -13.75 -1.67 4.56
N PRO A 74 -14.06 -0.65 5.38
CA PRO A 74 -14.87 -0.84 6.57
C PRO A 74 -16.20 -1.53 6.25
N GLY A 75 -16.52 -2.59 7.01
CA GLY A 75 -17.75 -3.35 6.83
C GLY A 75 -17.78 -4.33 5.66
N ALA A 76 -16.67 -4.50 4.93
CA ALA A 76 -16.58 -5.56 3.93
C ALA A 76 -16.60 -6.94 4.60
N GLU A 77 -17.34 -7.87 4.01
CA GLU A 77 -17.36 -9.27 4.45
C GLU A 77 -16.01 -9.94 4.14
N ALA A 78 -15.53 -10.75 5.08
CA ALA A 78 -14.33 -11.54 4.86
C ALA A 78 -14.56 -12.56 3.74
N VAL A 79 -13.60 -12.65 2.84
CA VAL A 79 -13.64 -13.58 1.70
C VAL A 79 -12.98 -14.90 2.11
N ALA A 80 -13.59 -16.04 1.74
CA ALA A 80 -12.97 -17.35 1.95
C ALA A 80 -11.64 -17.45 1.21
N LEU A 81 -10.70 -18.23 1.77
CA LEU A 81 -9.35 -18.38 1.22
C LEU A 81 -9.37 -18.81 -0.25
N GLU A 82 -10.17 -19.81 -0.58
CA GLU A 82 -10.27 -20.38 -1.93
C GLU A 82 -10.73 -19.33 -2.94
N ILE A 83 -11.68 -18.48 -2.55
CA ILE A 83 -12.20 -17.40 -3.40
C ILE A 83 -11.13 -16.33 -3.63
N GLU A 84 -10.36 -15.97 -2.59
CA GLU A 84 -9.26 -15.01 -2.74
C GLU A 84 -8.19 -15.55 -3.68
N LEU A 85 -7.77 -16.81 -3.50
CA LEU A 85 -6.80 -17.48 -4.37
C LEU A 85 -7.27 -17.55 -5.83
N GLU A 86 -8.55 -17.91 -6.07
CA GLU A 86 -9.15 -17.93 -7.41
C GLU A 86 -9.11 -16.55 -8.09
N ARG A 87 -9.18 -15.47 -7.32
CA ARG A 87 -9.16 -14.11 -7.85
C ARG A 87 -7.76 -13.63 -8.19
N VAL A 88 -6.77 -13.89 -7.32
CA VAL A 88 -5.44 -13.27 -7.42
C VAL A 88 -4.44 -14.12 -8.21
N LEU A 89 -4.40 -15.45 -8.04
CA LEU A 89 -3.36 -16.28 -8.64
C LEU A 89 -3.37 -16.23 -10.18
N PRO A 90 -4.51 -16.28 -10.89
CA PRO A 90 -4.51 -16.18 -12.35
C PRO A 90 -4.05 -14.82 -12.89
N ILE A 91 -4.20 -13.75 -12.11
CA ILE A 91 -3.69 -12.41 -12.46
C ILE A 91 -2.18 -12.36 -12.27
N ILE A 92 -1.68 -12.84 -11.12
CA ILE A 92 -0.25 -12.91 -10.82
C ILE A 92 0.48 -13.72 -11.90
N GLU A 93 -0.04 -14.89 -12.26
CA GLU A 93 0.55 -15.75 -13.27
C GLU A 93 0.62 -15.07 -14.65
N ALA A 94 -0.45 -14.39 -15.07
CA ALA A 94 -0.51 -13.69 -16.34
C ALA A 94 0.45 -12.49 -16.42
N LEU A 95 0.75 -11.84 -15.29
CA LEU A 95 1.60 -10.65 -15.21
C LEU A 95 3.06 -10.96 -14.88
N ARG A 96 3.41 -12.20 -14.54
CA ARG A 96 4.70 -12.61 -13.97
C ARG A 96 5.94 -12.06 -14.68
N ASP A 97 5.89 -11.96 -16.01
CA ASP A 97 7.02 -11.60 -16.85
C ASP A 97 6.91 -10.17 -17.44
N CYS A 98 6.03 -9.31 -16.89
CA CYS A 98 5.79 -7.96 -17.42
C CYS A 98 6.90 -6.93 -17.09
N GLY A 99 7.90 -7.30 -16.28
CA GLY A 99 9.02 -6.41 -15.95
C GLY A 99 8.73 -5.36 -14.85
N THR A 100 7.54 -5.39 -14.24
CA THR A 100 7.14 -4.51 -13.12
C THR A 100 7.10 -5.33 -11.83
N ALA A 101 7.36 -4.72 -10.67
CA ALA A 101 7.23 -5.38 -9.38
C ALA A 101 5.77 -5.63 -9.03
N PHE A 102 5.50 -6.75 -8.33
CA PHE A 102 4.15 -7.09 -7.83
C PHE A 102 4.12 -7.15 -6.34
N SER A 103 3.03 -6.65 -5.78
CA SER A 103 2.64 -6.80 -4.40
C SER A 103 1.33 -7.59 -4.30
N ILE A 104 1.18 -8.40 -3.27
CA ILE A 104 -0.08 -9.01 -2.88
C ILE A 104 -0.64 -8.30 -1.65
N ASP A 105 -1.84 -7.70 -1.77
CA ASP A 105 -2.59 -7.08 -0.67
C ASP A 105 -3.45 -8.15 0.00
N THR A 106 -2.91 -8.74 1.06
CA THR A 106 -3.58 -9.80 1.82
C THR A 106 -3.04 -9.89 3.24
N TYR A 107 -3.90 -10.29 4.17
CA TYR A 107 -3.51 -10.64 5.54
C TYR A 107 -3.52 -12.16 5.81
N LYS A 108 -3.88 -12.98 4.81
CA LYS A 108 -3.94 -14.44 4.93
C LYS A 108 -2.60 -15.09 4.59
N PRO A 109 -1.93 -15.78 5.54
CA PRO A 109 -0.62 -16.39 5.29
C PRO A 109 -0.62 -17.39 4.13
N GLN A 110 -1.71 -18.11 3.91
CA GLN A 110 -1.82 -19.07 2.81
C GLN A 110 -1.84 -18.37 1.45
N THR A 111 -2.54 -17.23 1.34
CA THR A 111 -2.53 -16.41 0.12
C THR A 111 -1.12 -15.84 -0.13
N MET A 112 -0.43 -15.38 0.93
CA MET A 112 0.96 -14.93 0.84
C MET A 112 1.85 -16.03 0.27
N ILE A 113 1.79 -17.26 0.83
CA ILE A 113 2.62 -18.39 0.41
C ILE A 113 2.39 -18.73 -1.07
N GLU A 114 1.13 -18.85 -1.51
CA GLU A 114 0.83 -19.22 -2.90
C GLU A 114 1.22 -18.11 -3.88
N ALA A 115 0.98 -16.84 -3.54
CA ALA A 115 1.39 -15.70 -4.36
C ALA A 115 2.92 -15.60 -4.49
N LEU A 116 3.65 -15.80 -3.38
CA LEU A 116 5.12 -15.79 -3.36
C LEU A 116 5.74 -16.91 -4.19
N LYS A 117 5.12 -18.11 -4.22
CA LYS A 117 5.54 -19.22 -5.12
C LYS A 117 5.43 -18.84 -6.61
N LEU A 118 4.50 -17.98 -6.97
CA LEU A 118 4.33 -17.46 -8.33
C LEU A 118 5.25 -16.28 -8.65
N GLY A 119 6.08 -15.84 -7.70
CA GLY A 119 7.09 -14.80 -7.90
C GLY A 119 6.62 -13.39 -7.58
N VAL A 120 5.65 -13.23 -6.68
CA VAL A 120 5.30 -11.93 -6.10
C VAL A 120 6.50 -11.36 -5.34
N ASP A 121 6.74 -10.07 -5.48
CA ASP A 121 7.94 -9.39 -4.98
C ASP A 121 7.74 -8.78 -3.59
N CYS A 122 6.49 -8.48 -3.20
CA CYS A 122 6.15 -7.81 -1.95
C CYS A 122 4.84 -8.35 -1.35
N VAL A 123 4.77 -8.40 -0.03
CA VAL A 123 3.53 -8.61 0.73
C VAL A 123 3.11 -7.30 1.36
N ASN A 124 1.91 -6.81 1.02
CA ASN A 124 1.27 -5.66 1.63
C ASN A 124 0.20 -6.16 2.61
N ASP A 125 0.46 -6.05 3.92
CA ASP A 125 -0.41 -6.65 4.94
C ASP A 125 -0.99 -5.61 5.90
N VAL A 126 -2.32 -5.43 5.83
CA VAL A 126 -3.09 -4.54 6.72
C VAL A 126 -3.02 -4.96 8.20
N TRP A 127 -2.63 -6.21 8.49
CA TRP A 127 -2.38 -6.74 9.83
C TRP A 127 -0.89 -6.67 10.24
N ALA A 128 -0.02 -6.15 9.39
CA ALA A 128 1.41 -6.04 9.66
C ALA A 128 2.05 -7.38 10.07
N LEU A 129 1.75 -8.46 9.37
CA LEU A 129 2.26 -9.82 9.57
C LEU A 129 1.97 -10.42 10.97
N ARG A 130 0.89 -9.98 11.63
CA ARG A 130 0.49 -10.50 12.95
C ARG A 130 -0.26 -11.83 12.89
N GLN A 131 -0.71 -12.26 11.73
CA GLN A 131 -1.36 -13.56 11.58
C GLN A 131 -0.33 -14.70 11.73
N PRO A 132 -0.69 -15.79 12.46
CA PRO A 132 0.21 -16.93 12.62
C PRO A 132 0.68 -17.50 11.27
N GLY A 133 2.00 -17.58 11.06
CA GLY A 133 2.60 -18.06 9.81
C GLY A 133 2.98 -16.96 8.81
N ALA A 134 2.47 -15.73 8.93
CA ALA A 134 2.79 -14.63 8.00
C ALA A 134 4.29 -14.27 8.02
N LEU A 135 4.89 -14.13 9.20
CA LEU A 135 6.33 -13.86 9.34
C LEU A 135 7.19 -14.96 8.70
N ALA A 136 6.83 -16.22 8.92
CA ALA A 136 7.57 -17.34 8.32
C ALA A 136 7.50 -17.34 6.80
N ALA A 137 6.33 -17.03 6.23
CA ALA A 137 6.12 -16.95 4.78
C ALA A 137 7.01 -15.89 4.13
N VAL A 138 7.05 -14.68 4.67
CA VAL A 138 7.84 -13.57 4.10
C VAL A 138 9.34 -13.75 4.31
N HIS A 139 9.76 -14.25 5.48
CA HIS A 139 11.17 -14.55 5.77
C HIS A 139 11.72 -15.61 4.81
N GLN A 140 10.99 -16.71 4.60
CA GLN A 140 11.39 -17.78 3.69
C GLN A 140 11.51 -17.31 2.24
N ALA A 141 10.63 -16.43 1.81
CA ALA A 141 10.62 -15.92 0.44
C ALA A 141 11.64 -14.80 0.20
N GLY A 142 12.09 -14.10 1.24
CA GLY A 142 12.99 -12.95 1.10
C GLY A 142 12.38 -11.77 0.34
N CYS A 143 11.05 -11.63 0.35
CA CYS A 143 10.32 -10.58 -0.35
C CYS A 143 10.33 -9.23 0.41
N GLY A 144 9.91 -8.16 -0.25
CA GLY A 144 9.57 -6.89 0.40
C GLY A 144 8.30 -7.02 1.24
N VAL A 145 8.15 -6.18 2.26
CA VAL A 145 6.94 -6.14 3.10
C VAL A 145 6.48 -4.72 3.36
N VAL A 146 5.17 -4.51 3.36
CA VAL A 146 4.53 -3.28 3.86
C VAL A 146 3.80 -3.62 5.16
N LEU A 147 4.19 -2.94 6.24
CA LEU A 147 3.62 -3.11 7.57
C LEU A 147 2.68 -1.97 7.86
N MET A 148 1.36 -2.24 7.89
CA MET A 148 0.37 -1.20 8.10
C MET A 148 -0.16 -1.18 9.54
N HIS A 149 -0.36 0.04 10.06
CA HIS A 149 -1.08 0.24 11.32
C HIS A 149 -2.59 0.23 11.11
N MET A 150 -3.26 -0.64 11.86
CA MET A 150 -4.71 -0.64 12.01
C MET A 150 -5.09 -0.85 13.48
N GLN A 151 -6.04 -0.06 13.98
CA GLN A 151 -6.61 -0.29 15.30
C GLN A 151 -7.70 -1.38 15.21
N ARG A 152 -7.62 -2.39 16.08
CA ARG A 152 -8.54 -3.57 16.10
C ARG A 152 -8.40 -4.41 14.82
N ASP A 153 -9.54 -4.80 14.23
CA ASP A 153 -9.65 -5.61 13.01
C ASP A 153 -10.46 -4.87 11.93
N PRO A 154 -10.42 -5.30 10.64
CA PRO A 154 -11.09 -4.61 9.54
C PRO A 154 -12.60 -4.44 9.73
N GLN A 155 -13.27 -5.34 10.45
CA GLN A 155 -14.71 -5.29 10.67
C GLN A 155 -15.10 -4.30 11.76
N THR A 156 -14.28 -4.18 12.81
CA THR A 156 -14.60 -3.39 14.01
C THR A 156 -13.80 -2.08 14.12
N MET A 157 -12.81 -1.86 13.28
CA MET A 157 -11.88 -0.73 13.35
C MET A 157 -12.54 0.66 13.37
N GLN A 158 -13.73 0.81 12.77
CA GLN A 158 -14.44 2.11 12.71
C GLN A 158 -15.37 2.36 13.90
N PHE A 159 -15.54 1.38 14.80
CA PHE A 159 -16.31 1.60 16.01
C PHE A 159 -15.49 2.38 17.03
N ASN A 160 -15.78 3.68 17.11
CA ASN A 160 -15.21 4.60 18.11
C ASN A 160 -13.67 4.46 18.25
N PRO A 161 -12.87 4.82 17.23
CA PRO A 161 -11.42 4.74 17.33
C PRO A 161 -10.90 5.75 18.36
N GLU A 162 -10.21 5.28 19.38
CA GLU A 162 -9.69 6.08 20.49
C GLU A 162 -8.16 6.07 20.48
N TYR A 163 -7.56 7.25 20.55
CA TYR A 163 -6.12 7.47 20.70
C TYR A 163 -5.89 8.54 21.75
N VAL A 164 -4.86 8.40 22.56
CA VAL A 164 -4.37 9.49 23.40
C VAL A 164 -3.65 10.52 22.51
N ASP A 165 -2.78 10.04 21.65
CA ASP A 165 -2.13 10.79 20.59
C ASP A 165 -1.98 9.89 19.35
N VAL A 166 -2.81 10.11 18.33
CA VAL A 166 -2.84 9.24 17.16
C VAL A 166 -1.48 9.14 16.44
N VAL A 167 -0.72 10.23 16.37
CA VAL A 167 0.59 10.21 15.69
C VAL A 167 1.61 9.44 16.52
N ALA A 168 1.68 9.72 17.83
CA ALA A 168 2.59 9.02 18.75
C ALA A 168 2.26 7.53 18.86
N ASP A 169 0.98 7.17 18.99
CA ASP A 169 0.52 5.80 19.16
C ASP A 169 0.80 4.97 17.89
N VAL A 170 0.52 5.54 16.69
CA VAL A 170 0.82 4.90 15.41
C VAL A 170 2.33 4.74 15.19
N ARG A 171 3.12 5.76 15.52
CA ARG A 171 4.59 5.70 15.45
C ARG A 171 5.15 4.59 16.32
N LEU A 172 4.67 4.52 17.57
CA LEU A 172 5.11 3.49 18.53
C LEU A 172 4.82 2.10 17.99
N PHE A 173 3.58 1.85 17.55
CA PHE A 173 3.19 0.56 16.96
C PHE A 173 4.09 0.17 15.78
N LEU A 174 4.30 1.09 14.83
CA LEU A 174 5.10 0.82 13.64
C LEU A 174 6.56 0.54 13.98
N ALA A 175 7.14 1.30 14.92
CA ALA A 175 8.52 1.10 15.37
C ALA A 175 8.71 -0.25 16.08
N GLU A 176 7.80 -0.62 16.98
CA GLU A 176 7.83 -1.92 17.66
C GLU A 176 7.64 -3.06 16.67
N ARG A 177 6.67 -2.93 15.77
CA ARG A 177 6.39 -3.97 14.79
C ARG A 177 7.53 -4.18 13.80
N ALA A 178 8.17 -3.12 13.32
CA ALA A 178 9.35 -3.23 12.47
C ALA A 178 10.48 -4.01 13.16
N LYS A 179 10.76 -3.71 14.43
CA LYS A 179 11.76 -4.43 15.22
C LYS A 179 11.44 -5.92 15.42
N GLU A 180 10.16 -6.25 15.66
CA GLU A 180 9.73 -7.65 15.75
C GLU A 180 9.93 -8.39 14.43
N VAL A 181 9.62 -7.74 13.31
CA VAL A 181 9.80 -8.30 11.96
C VAL A 181 11.29 -8.46 11.65
N GLU A 182 12.15 -7.51 12.00
CA GLU A 182 13.60 -7.66 11.87
C GLU A 182 14.16 -8.79 12.74
N ALA A 183 13.68 -8.91 13.98
CA ALA A 183 14.10 -10.00 14.88
C ALA A 183 13.71 -11.38 14.35
N SER A 184 12.72 -11.48 13.44
CA SER A 184 12.37 -12.71 12.74
C SER A 184 13.27 -13.04 11.55
N GLY A 185 14.23 -12.16 11.22
CA GLY A 185 15.20 -12.34 10.12
C GLY A 185 14.87 -11.60 8.81
N VAL A 186 13.83 -10.78 8.78
CA VAL A 186 13.55 -9.87 7.65
C VAL A 186 14.45 -8.65 7.77
N SER A 187 15.19 -8.30 6.71
CA SER A 187 16.09 -7.13 6.72
C SER A 187 15.33 -5.81 6.74
N ALA A 188 15.87 -4.79 7.41
CA ALA A 188 15.33 -3.42 7.36
C ALA A 188 15.15 -2.89 5.92
N GLU A 189 16.02 -3.30 4.99
CA GLU A 189 15.90 -2.96 3.57
C GLU A 189 14.68 -3.57 2.88
N GLN A 190 13.99 -4.53 3.49
CA GLN A 190 12.78 -5.14 2.95
C GLN A 190 11.50 -4.47 3.48
N ILE A 191 11.59 -3.60 4.49
CA ILE A 191 10.45 -3.08 5.23
C ILE A 191 10.05 -1.69 4.72
N ILE A 192 8.75 -1.51 4.46
CA ILE A 192 8.06 -0.22 4.31
C ILE A 192 7.00 -0.13 5.41
N LEU A 193 6.80 1.06 5.96
CA LEU A 193 5.79 1.34 6.96
C LEU A 193 4.61 2.08 6.34
N ASP A 194 3.36 1.71 6.70
CA ASP A 194 2.15 2.44 6.33
C ASP A 194 1.39 2.88 7.61
N PRO A 195 1.21 4.18 7.83
CA PRO A 195 0.43 4.69 8.96
C PRO A 195 -1.05 4.28 8.94
N GLY A 196 -1.57 3.77 7.82
CA GLY A 196 -2.91 3.21 7.69
C GLY A 196 -4.00 4.27 7.75
N PHE A 197 -3.98 5.26 6.87
CA PHE A 197 -5.07 6.24 6.73
C PHE A 197 -6.41 5.54 6.52
N GLY A 198 -7.44 5.94 7.29
CA GLY A 198 -8.79 5.38 7.19
C GLY A 198 -8.99 4.04 7.91
N PHE A 199 -7.95 3.43 8.49
CA PHE A 199 -8.05 2.17 9.22
C PHE A 199 -8.09 2.42 10.73
N GLY A 200 -9.29 2.41 11.31
CA GLY A 200 -9.50 2.67 12.74
C GLY A 200 -9.11 4.11 13.14
N LYS A 201 -9.48 5.11 12.35
CA LYS A 201 -9.15 6.51 12.58
C LYS A 201 -10.30 7.43 12.21
N SER A 202 -10.60 8.42 13.06
CA SER A 202 -11.57 9.48 12.78
C SER A 202 -11.08 10.42 11.67
N LEU A 203 -11.93 11.33 11.19
CA LEU A 203 -11.52 12.37 10.25
C LEU A 203 -10.39 13.23 10.83
N GLU A 204 -10.53 13.65 12.08
CA GLU A 204 -9.54 14.48 12.79
C GLU A 204 -8.20 13.75 12.95
N HIS A 205 -8.24 12.45 13.29
CA HIS A 205 -7.05 11.61 13.37
C HIS A 205 -6.31 11.56 12.02
N ASN A 206 -7.05 11.33 10.93
CA ASN A 206 -6.44 11.28 9.59
C ASN A 206 -5.86 12.63 9.16
N LEU A 207 -6.54 13.74 9.44
CA LEU A 207 -6.04 15.09 9.13
C LEU A 207 -4.78 15.42 9.93
N ARG A 208 -4.75 15.06 11.22
CA ARG A 208 -3.57 15.24 12.06
C ARG A 208 -2.39 14.43 11.54
N MET A 209 -2.60 13.15 11.18
CA MET A 209 -1.56 12.30 10.60
C MET A 209 -1.04 12.85 9.27
N LEU A 210 -1.89 13.42 8.41
CA LEU A 210 -1.46 14.04 7.15
C LEU A 210 -0.64 15.30 7.41
N ARG A 211 -1.05 16.15 8.35
CA ARG A 211 -0.34 17.38 8.74
C ARG A 211 1.05 17.06 9.32
N GLU A 212 1.17 15.97 10.07
CA GLU A 212 2.38 15.55 10.75
C GLU A 212 3.03 14.32 10.10
N PHE A 213 2.80 14.10 8.78
CA PHE A 213 3.26 12.90 8.07
C PHE A 213 4.77 12.70 8.16
N GLY A 214 5.55 13.77 8.15
CA GLY A 214 7.01 13.73 8.26
C GLY A 214 7.52 13.01 9.50
N SER A 215 6.74 13.01 10.58
CA SER A 215 7.10 12.30 11.80
C SER A 215 7.23 10.78 11.61
N PHE A 216 6.45 10.18 10.68
CA PHE A 216 6.57 8.75 10.37
C PHE A 216 7.86 8.44 9.60
N ALA A 217 8.31 9.36 8.73
CA ALA A 217 9.56 9.21 7.99
C ALA A 217 10.80 9.22 8.90
N GLU A 218 10.70 9.86 10.11
CA GLU A 218 11.76 9.85 11.12
C GLU A 218 12.00 8.48 11.78
N LEU A 219 11.14 7.48 11.55
CA LEU A 219 11.30 6.13 12.09
C LEU A 219 12.47 5.36 11.47
N GLY A 220 13.08 5.89 10.41
CA GLY A 220 14.22 5.25 9.75
C GLY A 220 13.85 4.17 8.73
N TYR A 221 12.59 4.10 8.32
CA TYR A 221 12.09 3.23 7.25
C TYR A 221 11.38 4.05 6.19
N PRO A 222 11.34 3.61 4.91
CA PRO A 222 10.49 4.22 3.90
C PRO A 222 9.02 4.16 4.32
N VAL A 223 8.28 5.24 4.06
CA VAL A 223 6.85 5.32 4.44
C VAL A 223 5.96 5.37 3.20
N LEU A 224 4.92 4.53 3.22
CA LEU A 224 3.88 4.47 2.22
C LEU A 224 2.70 5.35 2.62
N LEU A 225 2.19 6.12 1.65
CA LEU A 225 0.93 6.84 1.72
C LEU A 225 -0.16 6.09 0.97
N GLY A 226 -1.18 5.60 1.66
CA GLY A 226 -2.38 4.98 1.08
C GLY A 226 -3.63 5.82 1.35
N ILE A 227 -3.84 6.95 0.63
CA ILE A 227 -4.97 7.88 0.88
C ILE A 227 -5.97 7.92 -0.27
N SER A 228 -5.63 7.33 -1.43
CA SER A 228 -6.42 7.40 -2.66
C SER A 228 -7.89 7.01 -2.46
N ARG A 229 -8.80 7.89 -2.86
CA ARG A 229 -10.26 7.76 -2.81
C ARG A 229 -10.87 7.49 -1.42
N LYS A 230 -10.10 7.64 -0.32
CA LYS A 230 -10.58 7.37 1.04
C LYS A 230 -11.65 8.36 1.50
N SER A 231 -12.49 7.91 2.46
CA SER A 231 -13.67 8.65 2.94
C SER A 231 -13.34 10.03 3.51
N MET A 232 -12.16 10.22 4.10
CA MET A 232 -11.73 11.52 4.60
C MET A 232 -11.72 12.60 3.51
N LEU A 233 -11.30 12.24 2.28
CA LEU A 233 -11.27 13.16 1.15
C LEU A 233 -12.68 13.61 0.76
N GLY A 234 -13.65 12.67 0.73
CA GLY A 234 -15.03 12.96 0.46
C GLY A 234 -15.69 13.79 1.56
N LYS A 235 -15.40 13.50 2.84
CA LYS A 235 -15.93 14.28 3.97
C LYS A 235 -15.49 15.74 3.95
N ILE A 236 -14.29 16.03 3.43
CA ILE A 236 -13.78 17.42 3.32
C ILE A 236 -14.29 18.11 2.07
N SER A 237 -14.27 17.41 0.94
CA SER A 237 -14.57 18.02 -0.37
C SER A 237 -16.06 17.95 -0.77
N GLY A 238 -16.88 17.17 -0.04
CA GLY A 238 -18.26 16.89 -0.43
C GLY A 238 -18.38 15.99 -1.67
N LYS A 239 -17.29 15.27 -2.05
CA LYS A 239 -17.20 14.52 -3.30
C LYS A 239 -17.48 13.04 -3.11
N GLU A 240 -18.17 12.44 -4.10
CA GLU A 240 -18.33 10.99 -4.20
C GLU A 240 -17.01 10.29 -4.53
N VAL A 241 -16.95 8.97 -4.34
CA VAL A 241 -15.70 8.18 -4.43
C VAL A 241 -14.95 8.39 -5.74
N HIS A 242 -15.67 8.43 -6.86
CA HIS A 242 -15.09 8.59 -8.20
C HIS A 242 -14.66 10.04 -8.54
N GLU A 243 -15.09 11.02 -7.74
CA GLU A 243 -14.74 12.43 -7.91
C GLU A 243 -13.60 12.90 -7.00
N ARG A 244 -12.98 11.99 -6.21
CA ARG A 244 -11.96 12.34 -5.21
C ARG A 244 -10.54 12.47 -5.76
N LEU A 245 -10.37 12.56 -7.08
CA LEU A 245 -9.06 12.70 -7.71
C LEU A 245 -8.31 13.94 -7.21
N ALA A 246 -8.89 15.13 -7.38
CA ALA A 246 -8.24 16.40 -7.01
C ALA A 246 -7.83 16.46 -5.51
N PRO A 247 -8.72 16.18 -4.54
CA PRO A 247 -8.29 16.12 -3.13
C PRO A 247 -7.31 14.99 -2.84
N GLY A 248 -7.35 13.89 -3.60
CA GLY A 248 -6.38 12.80 -3.50
C GLY A 248 -4.98 13.23 -3.93
N ILE A 249 -4.85 13.90 -5.06
CA ILE A 249 -3.57 14.44 -5.56
C ILE A 249 -3.03 15.50 -4.58
N ALA A 250 -3.88 16.42 -4.09
CA ALA A 250 -3.46 17.42 -3.11
C ALA A 250 -2.87 16.77 -1.83
N ALA A 251 -3.57 15.78 -1.26
CA ALA A 251 -3.08 15.07 -0.08
C ALA A 251 -1.79 14.27 -0.37
N THR A 252 -1.68 13.72 -1.58
CA THR A 252 -0.45 13.03 -2.03
C THR A 252 0.73 13.98 -2.03
N ILE A 253 0.62 15.15 -2.65
CA ILE A 253 1.73 16.11 -2.70
C ILE A 253 2.09 16.62 -1.29
N MET A 254 1.10 16.87 -0.42
CA MET A 254 1.36 17.24 0.98
C MET A 254 2.20 16.19 1.73
N ALA A 255 1.96 14.91 1.51
CA ALA A 255 2.73 13.85 2.16
C ALA A 255 4.11 13.64 1.49
N VAL A 256 4.19 13.78 0.17
CA VAL A 256 5.45 13.70 -0.58
C VAL A 256 6.41 14.82 -0.14
N GLU A 257 5.92 16.04 0.08
CA GLU A 257 6.70 17.14 0.67
C GLU A 257 7.28 16.80 2.04
N GLN A 258 6.61 15.92 2.78
CA GLN A 258 7.01 15.46 4.11
C GLN A 258 7.76 14.12 4.09
N GLY A 259 8.12 13.58 2.92
CA GLY A 259 8.97 12.39 2.81
C GLY A 259 8.26 11.07 2.58
N ALA A 260 7.02 11.07 2.03
CA ALA A 260 6.41 9.83 1.54
C ALA A 260 7.31 9.19 0.47
N ALA A 261 7.73 7.96 0.71
CA ALA A 261 8.63 7.20 -0.18
C ALA A 261 7.87 6.38 -1.23
N VAL A 262 6.64 5.96 -0.90
CA VAL A 262 5.74 5.22 -1.79
C VAL A 262 4.35 5.84 -1.75
N VAL A 263 3.73 6.01 -2.90
CA VAL A 263 2.34 6.48 -3.05
C VAL A 263 1.50 5.35 -3.62
N ARG A 264 0.55 4.85 -2.83
CA ARG A 264 -0.41 3.81 -3.25
C ARG A 264 -1.70 4.45 -3.74
N THR A 265 -2.01 4.29 -5.02
CA THR A 265 -3.07 5.03 -5.71
C THR A 265 -3.87 4.19 -6.70
N HIS A 266 -5.16 4.57 -6.91
CA HIS A 266 -5.97 4.06 -8.03
C HIS A 266 -5.71 4.85 -9.33
N ASP A 267 -5.28 6.10 -9.20
CA ASP A 267 -5.20 7.09 -10.26
C ASP A 267 -3.73 7.28 -10.67
N VAL A 268 -3.15 6.21 -11.29
CA VAL A 268 -1.70 6.12 -11.59
C VAL A 268 -1.24 7.21 -12.55
N PRO A 269 -1.86 7.44 -13.73
CA PRO A 269 -1.40 8.48 -14.66
C PRO A 269 -1.38 9.87 -14.03
N GLU A 270 -2.48 10.25 -13.35
CA GLU A 270 -2.63 11.58 -12.76
C GLU A 270 -1.68 11.78 -11.56
N THR A 271 -1.37 10.70 -10.84
CA THR A 271 -0.35 10.72 -9.79
C THR A 271 1.03 10.99 -10.40
N PHE A 272 1.37 10.35 -11.52
CA PHE A 272 2.62 10.64 -12.22
C PHE A 272 2.71 12.07 -12.72
N ASP A 273 1.65 12.62 -13.29
CA ASP A 273 1.64 14.00 -13.77
C ASP A 273 1.91 14.99 -12.64
N ALA A 274 1.27 14.76 -11.47
CA ALA A 274 1.51 15.58 -10.29
C ALA A 274 2.94 15.45 -9.74
N LEU A 275 3.50 14.23 -9.72
CA LEU A 275 4.86 13.98 -9.26
C LEU A 275 5.92 14.54 -10.22
N ARG A 276 5.70 14.50 -11.53
CA ARG A 276 6.57 15.13 -12.53
C ARG A 276 6.64 16.65 -12.34
N LEU A 277 5.48 17.28 -12.10
CA LEU A 277 5.44 18.72 -11.80
C LEU A 277 6.20 19.03 -10.50
N TRP A 278 5.94 18.24 -9.45
CA TRP A 278 6.62 18.37 -8.16
C TRP A 278 8.13 18.22 -8.29
N GLU A 279 8.60 17.22 -9.03
CA GLU A 279 10.04 16.97 -9.29
C GLU A 279 10.67 18.13 -10.06
N ALA A 280 10.06 18.58 -11.16
CA ALA A 280 10.56 19.67 -11.99
C ALA A 280 10.70 20.99 -11.20
N ALA A 281 9.76 21.27 -10.28
CA ALA A 281 9.81 22.48 -9.45
C ALA A 281 10.94 22.46 -8.39
N ARG A 282 11.59 21.31 -8.13
CA ARG A 282 12.66 21.16 -7.13
C ARG A 282 14.07 21.12 -7.72
N VAL A 283 14.19 20.92 -9.00
CA VAL A 283 15.48 20.85 -9.71
C VAL A 283 15.99 22.24 -10.10
N LEU A 284 15.16 23.28 -9.96
CA LEU A 284 15.54 24.69 -10.16
C LEU A 284 16.10 25.31 -8.89
#